data_fe9b49f1586dc8a26d2c10ac5193879e
#
_entry.id   fe9b49f1586dc8a26d2c10ac5193879e
#
_cell.length_a   1.000
_cell.length_b   1.000
_cell.length_c   1.000
_cell.angle_alpha   90.00
_cell.angle_beta   90.00
_cell.angle_gamma   90.00
#
_symmetry.space_group_name_H-M   'P 1'
#
loop_
_entity.id
_entity.type
_entity.pdbx_description
1 polymer ?
#
loop_
_entity_poly.entity_id
_entity_poly.type
_entity_poly.pdbx_seq_one_letter_code
_entity_poly.pdbx_strand_id
1 'polypeptide(L)'
;MMYMALISPIIRVIYWLELMQSRLTDYPIEFVFMKATEGGDHGDDTFARNFSEAGKHGFIRGAYHFFSPKTDPLKQADFFIRTVKLAPGDLPPVLDVEVTGKKTKKELQQNIKRWLDRVEAHYGVKPILYTSYKFKTRYLDDSIFNTYPYWIAHYYVDSVKYEGKWHFWQHSDVGTVPGIDEDVDLNVFNGSLEELKRMTIK
;
A
#
# COMPACT_ATOMS: atom_id res chain seq x y z
N MET A 1 -19.62 -7.31 -4.29
CA MET A 1 -18.51 -8.26 -4.56
C MET A 1 -17.27 -7.66 -3.95
N MET A 2 -16.59 -8.40 -3.10
CA MET A 2 -15.45 -7.89 -2.34
C MET A 2 -14.17 -8.23 -3.14
N TYR A 3 -13.40 -7.24 -3.57
CA TYR A 3 -12.19 -7.45 -4.35
C TYR A 3 -10.99 -7.54 -3.42
N MET A 4 -10.22 -8.63 -3.52
CA MET A 4 -9.10 -8.91 -2.64
C MET A 4 -7.77 -8.44 -3.23
N ALA A 5 -6.87 -8.05 -2.36
CA ALA A 5 -5.48 -7.75 -2.66
C ALA A 5 -4.54 -8.58 -1.81
N LEU A 6 -3.35 -8.74 -2.34
CA LEU A 6 -2.23 -9.35 -1.66
C LEU A 6 -1.19 -8.31 -1.29
N ILE A 7 -0.64 -8.46 -0.10
CA ILE A 7 0.61 -7.82 0.30
C ILE A 7 1.41 -8.85 1.06
N SER A 8 2.69 -8.87 0.79
CA SER A 8 3.65 -9.53 1.66
C SER A 8 4.92 -8.70 1.72
N PRO A 9 5.50 -8.55 2.89
CA PRO A 9 6.78 -7.87 3.03
C PRO A 9 7.94 -8.59 2.34
N ILE A 10 7.82 -9.89 2.02
CA ILE A 10 8.90 -10.67 1.40
C ILE A 10 8.33 -11.85 0.59
N ILE A 11 7.61 -11.57 -0.50
CA ILE A 11 7.29 -12.66 -1.44
C ILE A 11 8.50 -12.88 -2.34
N ARG A 12 9.22 -13.96 -2.14
CA ARG A 12 10.39 -14.31 -2.96
C ARG A 12 10.02 -14.91 -4.30
N VAL A 13 8.95 -15.71 -4.34
CA VAL A 13 8.48 -16.36 -5.55
C VAL A 13 6.96 -16.25 -5.64
N ILE A 14 6.46 -15.77 -6.76
CA ILE A 14 5.04 -15.77 -7.08
C ILE A 14 4.86 -16.63 -8.33
N TYR A 15 4.04 -17.67 -8.22
CA TYR A 15 3.59 -18.47 -9.36
C TYR A 15 2.38 -17.78 -9.99
N TRP A 16 2.64 -16.80 -10.84
CA TRP A 16 1.63 -15.90 -11.39
C TRP A 16 0.46 -16.60 -12.09
N LEU A 17 0.72 -17.70 -12.78
CA LEU A 17 -0.33 -18.49 -13.45
C LEU A 17 -1.29 -19.12 -12.44
N GLU A 18 -0.78 -19.59 -11.29
CA GLU A 18 -1.60 -20.14 -10.22
C GLU A 18 -2.37 -19.04 -9.51
N LEU A 19 -1.72 -17.91 -9.24
CA LEU A 19 -2.38 -16.74 -8.66
C LEU A 19 -3.54 -16.24 -9.54
N MET A 20 -3.41 -16.29 -10.86
CA MET A 20 -4.50 -15.93 -11.78
C MET A 20 -5.73 -16.83 -11.62
N GLN A 21 -5.56 -18.08 -11.18
CA GLN A 21 -6.69 -18.99 -10.93
C GLN A 21 -7.59 -18.49 -9.78
N SER A 22 -7.07 -17.68 -8.87
CA SER A 22 -7.86 -17.05 -7.82
C SER A 22 -9.00 -16.18 -8.36
N ARG A 23 -8.89 -15.67 -9.60
CA ARG A 23 -9.95 -14.91 -10.28
C ARG A 23 -11.18 -15.74 -10.62
N LEU A 24 -11.06 -17.05 -10.58
CA LEU A 24 -12.16 -18.00 -10.81
C LEU A 24 -12.89 -18.38 -9.52
N THR A 25 -12.49 -17.81 -8.39
CA THR A 25 -13.10 -18.05 -7.07
C THR A 25 -14.13 -17.00 -6.74
N ASP A 26 -14.89 -17.23 -5.67
CA ASP A 26 -15.85 -16.25 -5.14
C ASP A 26 -15.17 -14.96 -4.61
N TYR A 27 -13.87 -14.97 -4.43
CA TYR A 27 -13.05 -13.86 -3.94
C TYR A 27 -11.86 -13.60 -4.88
N PRO A 28 -12.12 -13.04 -6.07
CA PRO A 28 -11.07 -12.81 -7.07
C PRO A 28 -10.04 -11.79 -6.58
N ILE A 29 -8.76 -12.13 -6.77
CA ILE A 29 -7.66 -11.17 -6.56
C ILE A 29 -7.54 -10.32 -7.82
N GLU A 30 -7.79 -9.01 -7.66
CA GLU A 30 -7.77 -8.04 -8.75
C GLU A 30 -6.58 -7.09 -8.69
N PHE A 31 -6.05 -6.86 -7.51
CA PHE A 31 -4.93 -5.93 -7.30
C PHE A 31 -3.89 -6.49 -6.33
N VAL A 32 -2.67 -6.01 -6.46
CA VAL A 32 -1.53 -6.40 -5.61
C VAL A 32 -0.73 -5.17 -5.21
N PHE A 33 -0.36 -5.07 -3.94
CA PHE A 33 0.61 -4.09 -3.47
C PHE A 33 1.94 -4.78 -3.15
N MET A 34 3.05 -4.15 -3.50
CA MET A 34 4.38 -4.70 -3.31
C MET A 34 5.29 -3.71 -2.62
N LYS A 35 6.08 -4.19 -1.66
CA LYS A 35 7.15 -3.40 -1.05
C LYS A 35 8.16 -3.02 -2.11
N ALA A 36 8.44 -1.73 -2.24
CA ALA A 36 9.47 -1.24 -3.16
C ALA A 36 10.70 -0.77 -2.40
N THR A 37 10.48 0.00 -1.32
CA THR A 37 11.58 0.62 -0.58
C THR A 37 11.24 0.77 0.90
N GLU A 38 12.29 0.91 1.72
CA GLU A 38 12.22 1.24 3.13
C GLU A 38 13.32 2.24 3.50
N GLY A 39 13.00 3.20 4.34
CA GLY A 39 13.98 4.18 4.78
C GLY A 39 14.66 4.91 3.62
N GLY A 40 15.94 5.25 3.76
CA GLY A 40 16.63 6.07 2.77
C GLY A 40 17.42 5.33 1.70
N ASP A 41 17.53 3.99 1.78
CA ASP A 41 18.50 3.21 1.01
C ASP A 41 18.20 1.71 0.88
N HIS A 42 17.18 1.18 1.55
CA HIS A 42 16.84 -0.23 1.43
C HIS A 42 15.76 -0.42 0.34
N GLY A 43 16.14 -1.04 -0.78
CA GLY A 43 15.23 -1.48 -1.85
C GLY A 43 14.89 -2.97 -1.69
N ASP A 44 13.69 -3.36 -2.06
CA ASP A 44 13.31 -4.76 -2.13
C ASP A 44 13.87 -5.38 -3.43
N ASP A 45 14.68 -6.43 -3.29
CA ASP A 45 15.39 -7.06 -4.42
C ASP A 45 14.44 -7.76 -5.40
N THR A 46 13.23 -8.10 -4.98
CA THR A 46 12.22 -8.78 -5.80
C THR A 46 11.25 -7.82 -6.46
N PHE A 47 11.20 -6.56 -6.00
CA PHE A 47 10.20 -5.59 -6.42
C PHE A 47 10.12 -5.43 -7.94
N ALA A 48 11.24 -5.13 -8.59
CA ALA A 48 11.24 -4.82 -10.02
C ALA A 48 10.68 -5.98 -10.86
N ARG A 49 11.08 -7.22 -10.52
CA ARG A 49 10.57 -8.44 -11.17
C ARG A 49 9.08 -8.62 -10.91
N ASN A 50 8.67 -8.63 -9.65
CA ASN A 50 7.29 -8.91 -9.27
C ASN A 50 6.34 -7.83 -9.77
N PHE A 51 6.75 -6.57 -9.72
CA PHE A 51 5.96 -5.45 -10.23
C PHE A 51 5.77 -5.53 -11.75
N SER A 52 6.81 -5.92 -12.51
CA SER A 52 6.70 -6.15 -13.95
C SER A 52 5.76 -7.32 -14.28
N GLU A 53 5.94 -8.46 -13.60
CA GLU A 53 5.14 -9.66 -13.84
C GLU A 53 3.66 -9.44 -13.48
N ALA A 54 3.34 -8.76 -12.38
CA ALA A 54 1.97 -8.41 -12.02
C ALA A 54 1.24 -7.69 -13.17
N GLY A 55 1.92 -6.70 -13.77
CA GLY A 55 1.35 -5.98 -14.92
C GLY A 55 1.14 -6.86 -16.15
N LYS A 56 2.09 -7.75 -16.47
CA LYS A 56 1.97 -8.69 -17.60
C LYS A 56 0.79 -9.65 -17.43
N HIS A 57 0.49 -10.03 -16.17
CA HIS A 57 -0.64 -10.91 -15.85
C HIS A 57 -1.95 -10.15 -15.59
N GLY A 58 -1.97 -8.83 -15.84
CA GLY A 58 -3.19 -8.01 -15.81
C GLY A 58 -3.69 -7.70 -14.41
N PHE A 59 -2.87 -7.82 -13.37
CA PHE A 59 -3.22 -7.31 -12.04
C PHE A 59 -3.09 -5.79 -11.99
N ILE A 60 -4.03 -5.13 -11.31
CA ILE A 60 -3.85 -3.73 -10.91
C ILE A 60 -2.78 -3.73 -9.82
N ARG A 61 -1.68 -3.02 -10.06
CA ARG A 61 -0.51 -3.11 -9.17
C ARG A 61 -0.25 -1.79 -8.47
N GLY A 62 0.25 -1.86 -7.26
CA GLY A 62 0.68 -0.73 -6.45
C GLY A 62 2.02 -0.99 -5.79
N ALA A 63 2.73 0.08 -5.47
CA ALA A 63 4.02 0.04 -4.79
C ALA A 63 3.96 0.81 -3.48
N TYR A 64 4.57 0.27 -2.41
CA TYR A 64 4.63 0.96 -1.14
C TYR A 64 6.06 1.20 -0.65
N HIS A 65 6.17 2.27 0.14
CA HIS A 65 7.37 2.65 0.87
C HIS A 65 7.13 2.49 2.38
N PHE A 66 7.97 1.72 3.06
CA PHE A 66 7.95 1.63 4.52
C PHE A 66 8.70 2.82 5.13
N PHE A 67 7.97 3.65 5.86
CA PHE A 67 8.50 4.89 6.40
C PHE A 67 9.38 4.69 7.63
N SER A 68 10.61 5.14 7.58
CA SER A 68 11.52 5.15 8.72
C SER A 68 11.59 6.56 9.36
N PRO A 69 11.05 6.75 10.59
CA PRO A 69 11.12 8.05 11.25
C PRO A 69 12.55 8.52 11.60
N LYS A 70 13.53 7.64 11.47
CA LYS A 70 14.95 7.94 11.74
C LYS A 70 15.66 8.61 10.56
N THR A 71 15.09 8.49 9.36
CA THR A 71 15.70 8.98 8.12
C THR A 71 14.99 10.25 7.65
N ASP A 72 15.70 11.17 6.99
CA ASP A 72 15.09 12.37 6.40
C ASP A 72 13.98 11.99 5.42
N PRO A 73 12.77 12.58 5.55
CA PRO A 73 11.62 12.21 4.74
C PRO A 73 11.80 12.52 3.25
N LEU A 74 12.55 13.55 2.89
CA LEU A 74 12.81 13.87 1.48
C LEU A 74 13.79 12.88 0.84
N LYS A 75 14.81 12.44 1.60
CA LYS A 75 15.70 11.37 1.15
C LYS A 75 14.92 10.09 0.85
N GLN A 76 13.97 9.72 1.72
CA GLN A 76 13.09 8.57 1.53
C GLN A 76 12.19 8.74 0.31
N ALA A 77 11.54 9.89 0.16
CA ALA A 77 10.69 10.19 -0.99
C ALA A 77 11.46 10.14 -2.31
N ASP A 78 12.65 10.74 -2.36
CA ASP A 78 13.49 10.73 -3.56
C ASP A 78 14.00 9.32 -3.88
N PHE A 79 14.26 8.49 -2.86
CA PHE A 79 14.64 7.10 -3.07
C PHE A 79 13.48 6.30 -3.67
N PHE A 80 12.27 6.43 -3.12
CA PHE A 80 11.06 5.81 -3.68
C PHE A 80 10.83 6.25 -5.13
N ILE A 81 10.89 7.54 -5.42
CA ILE A 81 10.69 8.10 -6.76
C ILE A 81 11.70 7.56 -7.78
N ARG A 82 12.94 7.36 -7.37
CA ARG A 82 13.97 6.77 -8.25
C ARG A 82 13.71 5.30 -8.55
N THR A 83 13.21 4.56 -7.55
CA THR A 83 13.01 3.11 -7.62
C THR A 83 11.71 2.75 -8.36
N VAL A 84 10.61 3.46 -8.07
CA VAL A 84 9.28 3.13 -8.58
C VAL A 84 8.99 3.96 -9.83
N LYS A 85 8.57 3.29 -10.89
CA LYS A 85 8.11 3.92 -12.14
C LYS A 85 6.67 3.48 -12.40
N LEU A 86 5.73 4.34 -12.01
CA LEU A 86 4.32 4.09 -12.22
C LEU A 86 3.90 4.45 -13.64
N ALA A 87 2.95 3.70 -14.17
CA ALA A 87 2.36 3.89 -15.49
C ALA A 87 0.83 4.01 -15.38
N PRO A 88 0.14 4.49 -16.43
CA PRO A 88 -1.31 4.44 -16.48
C PRO A 88 -1.85 3.04 -16.14
N GLY A 89 -2.83 2.98 -15.26
CA GLY A 89 -3.38 1.73 -14.74
C GLY A 89 -2.76 1.23 -13.42
N ASP A 90 -1.63 1.77 -12.98
CA ASP A 90 -1.06 1.50 -11.66
C ASP A 90 -1.80 2.29 -10.57
N LEU A 91 -1.85 1.75 -9.35
CA LEU A 91 -2.38 2.46 -8.18
C LEU A 91 -1.46 3.61 -7.77
N PRO A 92 -1.99 4.64 -7.08
CA PRO A 92 -1.17 5.69 -6.51
C PRO A 92 -0.07 5.14 -5.58
N PRO A 93 1.05 5.88 -5.42
CA PRO A 93 2.09 5.52 -4.45
C PRO A 93 1.51 5.30 -3.07
N VAL A 94 2.07 4.36 -2.30
CA VAL A 94 1.64 4.13 -0.91
C VAL A 94 2.75 4.50 0.06
N LEU A 95 2.39 5.25 1.10
CA LEU A 95 3.23 5.47 2.27
C LEU A 95 2.72 4.59 3.42
N ASP A 96 3.55 3.66 3.85
CA ASP A 96 3.30 2.77 4.98
C ASP A 96 3.93 3.33 6.25
N VAL A 97 3.08 3.67 7.25
CA VAL A 97 3.49 4.33 8.50
C VAL A 97 3.01 3.54 9.71
N GLU A 98 3.93 2.88 10.40
CA GLU A 98 3.62 1.99 11.52
C GLU A 98 4.35 2.31 12.82
N VAL A 99 5.45 3.06 12.73
CA VAL A 99 6.35 3.30 13.86
C VAL A 99 6.63 4.78 14.09
N THR A 100 6.80 5.17 15.35
CA THR A 100 7.07 6.57 15.70
C THR A 100 8.56 6.92 15.72
N GLY A 101 9.45 5.92 15.90
CA GLY A 101 10.90 6.12 15.95
C GLY A 101 11.37 7.06 17.08
N LYS A 102 10.63 7.18 18.17
CA LYS A 102 10.84 8.12 19.29
C LYS A 102 10.63 9.61 18.90
N LYS A 103 10.00 9.89 17.75
CA LYS A 103 9.59 11.25 17.40
C LYS A 103 8.37 11.67 18.20
N THR A 104 8.28 12.96 18.48
CA THR A 104 7.02 13.53 18.94
C THR A 104 5.96 13.39 17.86
N LYS A 105 4.69 13.39 18.24
CA LYS A 105 3.57 13.32 17.28
C LYS A 105 3.68 14.41 16.22
N LYS A 106 3.98 15.64 16.61
CA LYS A 106 4.12 16.79 15.72
C LYS A 106 5.26 16.61 14.71
N GLU A 107 6.44 16.18 15.17
CA GLU A 107 7.58 15.92 14.28
C GLU A 107 7.28 14.79 13.30
N LEU A 108 6.64 13.72 13.79
CA LEU A 108 6.23 12.59 12.94
C LEU A 108 5.27 13.04 11.84
N GLN A 109 4.22 13.78 12.21
CA GLN A 109 3.23 14.31 11.26
C GLN A 109 3.88 15.23 10.24
N GLN A 110 4.77 16.12 10.64
CA GLN A 110 5.51 17.00 9.72
C GLN A 110 6.37 16.21 8.74
N ASN A 111 7.07 15.17 9.22
CA ASN A 111 7.92 14.35 8.36
C ASN A 111 7.10 13.52 7.36
N ILE A 112 5.99 12.93 7.80
CA ILE A 112 5.05 12.23 6.92
C ILE A 112 4.51 13.18 5.84
N LYS A 113 4.08 14.38 6.25
CA LYS A 113 3.54 15.37 5.30
C LYS A 113 4.58 15.78 4.25
N ARG A 114 5.84 15.98 4.64
CA ARG A 114 6.93 16.30 3.69
C ARG A 114 7.16 15.20 2.66
N TRP A 115 7.09 13.93 3.09
CA TRP A 115 7.18 12.80 2.16
C TRP A 115 6.00 12.79 1.18
N LEU A 116 4.78 12.91 1.72
CA LEU A 116 3.54 12.90 0.94
C LEU A 116 3.54 14.01 -0.11
N ASP A 117 3.90 15.24 0.27
CA ASP A 117 3.95 16.40 -0.64
C ASP A 117 4.98 16.19 -1.77
N ARG A 118 6.16 15.63 -1.43
CA ARG A 118 7.22 15.41 -2.41
C ARG A 118 6.82 14.36 -3.44
N VAL A 119 6.15 13.30 -3.00
CA VAL A 119 5.69 12.21 -3.86
C VAL A 119 4.46 12.63 -4.67
N GLU A 120 3.50 13.34 -4.08
CA GLU A 120 2.35 13.92 -4.78
C GLU A 120 2.81 14.88 -5.90
N ALA A 121 3.78 15.74 -5.61
CA ALA A 121 4.32 16.66 -6.61
C ALA A 121 5.01 15.95 -7.80
N HIS A 122 5.57 14.76 -7.58
CA HIS A 122 6.23 13.99 -8.63
C HIS A 122 5.24 13.23 -9.52
N TYR A 123 4.29 12.50 -8.90
CA TYR A 123 3.36 11.64 -9.64
C TYR A 123 2.06 12.35 -10.06
N GLY A 124 1.80 13.55 -9.54
CA GLY A 124 0.58 14.31 -9.84
C GLY A 124 -0.68 13.75 -9.22
N VAL A 125 -0.56 12.80 -8.29
CA VAL A 125 -1.68 12.16 -7.59
C VAL A 125 -1.38 12.04 -6.10
N LYS A 126 -2.44 12.11 -5.28
CA LYS A 126 -2.28 11.93 -3.82
C LYS A 126 -1.88 10.50 -3.50
N PRO A 127 -0.78 10.30 -2.74
CA PRO A 127 -0.42 8.98 -2.25
C PRO A 127 -1.51 8.38 -1.35
N ILE A 128 -1.60 7.06 -1.33
CA ILE A 128 -2.39 6.32 -0.35
C ILE A 128 -1.60 6.28 0.96
N LEU A 129 -2.26 6.53 2.08
CA LEU A 129 -1.64 6.46 3.40
C LEU A 129 -2.09 5.18 4.10
N TYR A 130 -1.15 4.23 4.25
CA TYR A 130 -1.37 2.99 4.99
C TYR A 130 -0.93 3.13 6.43
N THR A 131 -1.73 2.62 7.34
CA THR A 131 -1.41 2.50 8.75
C THR A 131 -2.43 1.62 9.49
N SER A 132 -2.09 1.17 10.71
CA SER A 132 -3.07 0.50 11.56
C SER A 132 -4.12 1.47 12.09
N TYR A 133 -5.33 0.96 12.37
CA TYR A 133 -6.41 1.74 13.00
C TYR A 133 -5.95 2.47 14.28
N LYS A 134 -5.21 1.76 15.16
CA LYS A 134 -4.67 2.35 16.39
C LYS A 134 -3.67 3.46 16.13
N PHE A 135 -2.82 3.29 15.13
CA PHE A 135 -1.82 4.31 14.77
C PHE A 135 -2.49 5.53 14.14
N LYS A 136 -3.48 5.33 13.26
CA LYS A 136 -4.29 6.41 12.67
C LYS A 136 -4.92 7.29 13.74
N THR A 137 -5.62 6.69 14.68
CA THR A 137 -6.37 7.43 15.71
C THR A 137 -5.45 8.12 16.71
N ARG A 138 -4.25 7.59 16.97
CA ARG A 138 -3.33 8.12 17.96
C ARG A 138 -2.34 9.14 17.41
N TYR A 139 -1.84 8.92 16.21
CA TYR A 139 -0.71 9.70 15.66
C TYR A 139 -1.03 10.47 14.38
N LEU A 140 -2.03 10.06 13.60
CA LEU A 140 -2.41 10.70 12.33
C LEU A 140 -3.83 11.29 12.39
N ASP A 141 -4.18 11.87 13.53
CA ASP A 141 -5.48 12.48 13.80
C ASP A 141 -5.63 13.93 13.31
N ASP A 142 -4.56 14.55 12.82
CA ASP A 142 -4.64 15.87 12.18
C ASP A 142 -5.48 15.80 10.90
N SER A 143 -6.36 16.77 10.72
CA SER A 143 -7.28 16.85 9.59
C SER A 143 -6.60 16.92 8.22
N ILE A 144 -5.35 17.40 8.15
CA ILE A 144 -4.57 17.45 6.91
C ILE A 144 -4.43 16.08 6.25
N PHE A 145 -4.38 15.01 7.07
CA PHE A 145 -4.27 13.62 6.57
C PHE A 145 -5.60 13.07 6.05
N ASN A 146 -6.75 13.66 6.40
CA ASN A 146 -8.05 13.20 5.92
C ASN A 146 -8.28 13.50 4.43
N THR A 147 -7.39 14.25 3.81
CA THR A 147 -7.42 14.54 2.36
C THR A 147 -6.79 13.45 1.51
N TYR A 148 -6.08 12.49 2.13
CA TYR A 148 -5.42 11.37 1.45
C TYR A 148 -6.32 10.13 1.44
N PRO A 149 -6.23 9.27 0.40
CA PRO A 149 -6.84 7.95 0.45
C PRO A 149 -6.23 7.13 1.60
N TYR A 150 -7.09 6.49 2.40
CA TYR A 150 -6.62 5.65 3.51
C TYR A 150 -6.71 4.18 3.18
N TRP A 151 -5.67 3.45 3.60
CA TRP A 151 -5.63 2.01 3.69
C TRP A 151 -5.37 1.64 5.16
N ILE A 152 -6.38 1.05 5.81
CA ILE A 152 -6.39 0.80 7.24
C ILE A 152 -6.17 -0.69 7.52
N ALA A 153 -5.15 -1.01 8.31
CA ALA A 153 -5.00 -2.34 8.91
C ALA A 153 -5.83 -2.43 10.19
N HIS A 154 -6.75 -3.38 10.22
CA HIS A 154 -7.60 -3.63 11.39
C HIS A 154 -8.02 -5.10 11.40
N TYR A 155 -7.28 -5.92 12.13
CA TYR A 155 -7.43 -7.37 12.17
C TYR A 155 -8.45 -7.81 13.23
N TYR A 156 -9.02 -9.02 13.07
CA TYR A 156 -9.90 -9.69 14.01
C TYR A 156 -11.15 -8.86 14.36
N VAL A 157 -11.70 -8.15 13.40
CA VAL A 157 -12.93 -7.39 13.52
C VAL A 157 -13.84 -7.66 12.32
N ASP A 158 -15.15 -7.56 12.52
CA ASP A 158 -16.14 -7.80 11.45
C ASP A 158 -16.21 -6.62 10.45
N SER A 159 -15.72 -5.44 10.85
CA SER A 159 -15.71 -4.24 10.03
C SER A 159 -14.69 -3.23 10.55
N VAL A 160 -14.22 -2.34 9.65
CA VAL A 160 -13.37 -1.22 10.04
C VAL A 160 -14.10 -0.31 11.01
N LYS A 161 -13.48 -0.03 12.16
CA LYS A 161 -14.05 0.86 13.19
C LYS A 161 -13.72 2.34 12.98
N TYR A 162 -12.93 2.67 11.96
CA TYR A 162 -12.62 4.05 11.62
C TYR A 162 -13.83 4.71 10.95
N GLU A 163 -14.35 5.76 11.58
CA GLU A 163 -15.55 6.49 11.11
C GLU A 163 -15.27 7.42 9.91
N GLY A 164 -14.00 7.73 9.63
CA GLY A 164 -13.62 8.53 8.47
C GLY A 164 -13.63 7.73 7.18
N LYS A 165 -13.39 8.42 6.06
CA LYS A 165 -13.31 7.78 4.75
C LYS A 165 -12.06 6.91 4.64
N TRP A 166 -12.24 5.63 4.29
CA TRP A 166 -11.18 4.69 3.98
C TRP A 166 -11.45 4.03 2.62
N HIS A 167 -10.39 3.59 1.95
CA HIS A 167 -10.46 3.02 0.60
C HIS A 167 -10.06 1.55 0.59
N PHE A 168 -9.10 1.17 1.42
CA PHE A 168 -8.63 -0.21 1.54
C PHE A 168 -8.63 -0.63 3.00
N TRP A 169 -8.94 -1.88 3.23
CA TRP A 169 -8.89 -2.52 4.55
C TRP A 169 -8.06 -3.78 4.49
N GLN A 170 -6.94 -3.80 5.21
CA GLN A 170 -6.17 -5.01 5.48
C GLN A 170 -6.83 -5.71 6.66
N HIS A 171 -7.47 -6.85 6.40
CA HIS A 171 -8.27 -7.55 7.39
C HIS A 171 -7.60 -8.81 7.94
N SER A 172 -6.55 -9.33 7.30
CA SER A 172 -5.78 -10.49 7.71
C SER A 172 -4.31 -10.32 7.34
N ASP A 173 -3.42 -10.84 8.17
CA ASP A 173 -1.97 -10.93 8.00
C ASP A 173 -1.48 -12.39 7.90
N VAL A 174 -2.41 -13.35 7.82
CA VAL A 174 -2.16 -14.80 7.76
C VAL A 174 -2.99 -15.46 6.65
N GLY A 175 -3.15 -14.76 5.55
CA GLY A 175 -3.88 -15.29 4.38
C GLY A 175 -3.06 -16.28 3.57
N THR A 176 -3.73 -17.25 2.95
CA THR A 176 -3.13 -18.16 1.97
C THR A 176 -3.81 -18.00 0.63
N VAL A 177 -3.03 -17.98 -0.45
CA VAL A 177 -3.55 -17.88 -1.81
C VAL A 177 -2.78 -18.81 -2.74
N PRO A 178 -3.43 -19.37 -3.77
CA PRO A 178 -2.73 -20.16 -4.77
C PRO A 178 -1.56 -19.40 -5.40
N GLY A 179 -0.42 -20.05 -5.55
CA GLY A 179 0.75 -19.45 -6.20
C GLY A 179 1.68 -18.66 -5.28
N ILE A 180 1.42 -18.64 -3.98
CA ILE A 180 2.32 -18.07 -2.98
C ILE A 180 2.40 -19.02 -1.78
N ASP A 181 3.62 -19.44 -1.45
CA ASP A 181 3.86 -20.42 -0.38
C ASP A 181 3.92 -19.80 1.02
N GLU A 182 4.14 -18.46 1.10
CA GLU A 182 4.19 -17.72 2.34
C GLU A 182 2.81 -17.14 2.71
N ASP A 183 2.61 -16.85 3.99
CA ASP A 183 1.45 -16.09 4.45
C ASP A 183 1.42 -14.72 3.79
N VAL A 184 0.23 -14.26 3.42
CA VAL A 184 0.01 -12.98 2.77
C VAL A 184 -1.04 -12.15 3.49
N ASP A 185 -0.88 -10.85 3.40
CA ASP A 185 -1.91 -9.93 3.88
C ASP A 185 -3.09 -9.91 2.91
N LEU A 186 -4.30 -10.12 3.43
CA LEU A 186 -5.53 -10.03 2.65
C LEU A 186 -6.19 -8.67 2.83
N ASN A 187 -6.60 -8.10 1.70
CA ASN A 187 -7.12 -6.76 1.65
C ASN A 187 -8.39 -6.68 0.81
N VAL A 188 -9.25 -5.74 1.17
CA VAL A 188 -10.44 -5.42 0.38
C VAL A 188 -10.47 -3.95 0.03
N PHE A 189 -10.95 -3.65 -1.17
CA PHE A 189 -11.25 -2.30 -1.60
C PHE A 189 -12.69 -1.93 -1.23
N ASN A 190 -12.88 -0.75 -0.65
CA ASN A 190 -14.19 -0.24 -0.26
C ASN A 190 -14.90 0.42 -1.45
N GLY A 191 -15.30 -0.39 -2.41
CA GLY A 191 -15.96 0.07 -3.62
C GLY A 191 -16.06 -1.00 -4.70
N SER A 192 -16.50 -0.60 -5.87
CA SER A 192 -16.55 -1.46 -7.05
C SER A 192 -15.21 -1.54 -7.77
N LEU A 193 -15.02 -2.54 -8.64
CA LEU A 193 -13.84 -2.65 -9.50
C LEU A 193 -13.66 -1.41 -10.40
N GLU A 194 -14.76 -0.85 -10.87
CA GLU A 194 -14.72 0.38 -11.68
C GLU A 194 -14.27 1.60 -10.86
N GLU A 195 -14.60 1.65 -9.58
CA GLU A 195 -14.08 2.69 -8.68
C GLU A 195 -12.60 2.49 -8.39
N LEU A 196 -12.15 1.25 -8.20
CA LEU A 196 -10.73 0.92 -8.07
C LEU A 196 -9.95 1.36 -9.31
N LYS A 197 -10.42 1.02 -10.52
CA LYS A 197 -9.82 1.46 -11.79
C LYS A 197 -9.80 2.99 -11.95
N ARG A 198 -10.80 3.70 -11.41
CA ARG A 198 -10.78 5.18 -11.41
C ARG A 198 -9.73 5.78 -10.49
N MET A 199 -9.28 5.05 -9.46
CA MET A 199 -8.18 5.48 -8.60
C MET A 199 -6.80 5.35 -9.25
N THR A 200 -6.65 4.56 -10.30
CA THR A 200 -5.35 4.36 -10.96
C THR A 200 -4.85 5.63 -11.64
N ILE A 201 -3.55 5.70 -11.83
CA ILE A 201 -2.86 6.76 -12.60
C ILE A 201 -3.40 6.79 -14.04
N LYS A 202 -3.54 7.99 -14.58
CA LYS A 202 -4.07 8.26 -15.94
C LYS A 202 -2.95 8.51 -16.93
#